data_009e18c4537d6153bb14a0b195a3484a
#
_entry.id   009e18c4537d6153bb14a0b195a3484a
#
_cell.length_a   1.000
_cell.length_b   1.000
_cell.length_c   1.000
_cell.angle_alpha   90.00
_cell.angle_beta   90.00
_cell.angle_gamma   90.00
#
_symmetry.space_group_name_H-M   'P 1'
#
loop_
_entity.id
_entity.type
_entity.pdbx_description
1 polymer ?
#
loop_
_entity_poly.entity_id
_entity_poly.type
_entity_poly.pdbx_seq_one_letter_code
_entity_poly.pdbx_strand_id
1 'polypeptide(L)'
;MQLPASLKAVGVSAFALVTVFSTPASAETIYTENAHNPGGKVPCIDYSFVAVDASDLPTQTGDQVRMQACFERGGDKFWIRDTSADGYHPALYGYFRGGPDRKFWCHNYKGAGSGWKVCTGFHDKIPENKNITLIPQLFDGDKWITSGWAREVSTG
;
A
#
# COMPACT_ATOMS: atom_id res chain seq x y z
N MET A 1 71.76 -1.85 54.16
CA MET A 1 71.41 -1.64 52.73
C MET A 1 70.09 -2.24 52.54
N GLN A 2 69.04 -1.41 52.41
CA GLN A 2 67.62 -1.86 52.22
C GLN A 2 67.23 -1.52 50.80
N LEU A 3 66.71 -2.53 50.10
CA LEU A 3 66.17 -2.41 48.78
C LEU A 3 64.66 -1.97 48.84
N PRO A 4 64.22 -1.09 48.00
CA PRO A 4 62.84 -0.65 48.03
C PRO A 4 61.87 -1.64 47.29
N ALA A 5 60.69 -1.85 47.84
CA ALA A 5 59.63 -2.68 47.30
C ALA A 5 58.97 -1.98 46.10
N SER A 6 58.83 -2.73 45.01
CA SER A 6 58.15 -2.31 43.79
C SER A 6 56.62 -2.49 43.94
N LEU A 7 55.89 -1.39 43.92
CA LEU A 7 54.40 -1.41 43.80
C LEU A 7 54.00 -1.78 42.37
N LYS A 8 53.30 -2.87 42.18
CA LYS A 8 52.62 -3.22 40.94
C LYS A 8 51.23 -2.53 40.91
N ALA A 9 51.08 -1.59 40.01
CA ALA A 9 49.78 -1.00 39.72
C ALA A 9 48.91 -1.99 38.95
N VAL A 10 47.76 -2.37 39.53
CA VAL A 10 46.72 -3.18 38.88
C VAL A 10 45.81 -2.22 38.11
N GLY A 11 45.92 -2.24 36.79
CA GLY A 11 45.03 -1.49 35.91
C GLY A 11 43.63 -2.15 35.86
N VAL A 12 42.62 -1.48 36.37
CA VAL A 12 41.24 -1.86 36.23
C VAL A 12 40.72 -1.34 34.91
N SER A 13 40.59 -2.21 33.90
CA SER A 13 39.95 -1.88 32.62
C SER A 13 38.42 -1.87 32.83
N ALA A 14 37.83 -0.67 32.79
CA ALA A 14 36.38 -0.52 32.78
C ALA A 14 35.86 -0.85 31.36
N PHE A 15 35.23 -1.99 31.22
CA PHE A 15 34.44 -2.31 30.03
C PHE A 15 33.14 -1.52 30.07
N ALA A 16 32.99 -0.51 29.21
CA ALA A 16 31.73 0.16 28.96
C ALA A 16 30.82 -0.80 28.17
N LEU A 17 29.77 -1.32 28.81
CA LEU A 17 28.70 -2.04 28.13
C LEU A 17 27.89 -1.02 27.34
N VAL A 18 28.07 -0.99 26.03
CA VAL A 18 27.18 -0.27 25.11
C VAL A 18 25.93 -1.14 24.94
N THR A 19 24.86 -0.81 25.65
CA THR A 19 23.53 -1.40 25.39
C THR A 19 22.96 -0.77 24.14
N VAL A 20 23.00 -1.50 23.03
CA VAL A 20 22.31 -1.13 21.80
C VAL A 20 20.82 -1.40 22.02
N PHE A 21 20.05 -0.36 22.27
CA PHE A 21 18.59 -0.46 22.25
C PHE A 21 18.15 -0.61 20.79
N SER A 22 17.92 -1.84 20.33
CA SER A 22 17.21 -2.09 19.10
C SER A 22 15.77 -1.69 19.31
N THR A 23 15.31 -0.57 18.74
CA THR A 23 13.91 -0.26 18.63
C THR A 23 13.25 -1.39 17.83
N PRO A 24 12.16 -2.02 18.33
CA PRO A 24 11.44 -3.00 17.54
C PRO A 24 10.98 -2.34 16.25
N ALA A 25 11.35 -2.93 15.11
CA ALA A 25 10.80 -2.52 13.83
C ALA A 25 9.28 -2.64 13.92
N SER A 26 8.56 -1.55 13.66
CA SER A 26 7.10 -1.57 13.61
C SER A 26 6.69 -2.57 12.53
N ALA A 27 5.94 -3.59 12.90
CA ALA A 27 5.47 -4.58 11.93
C ALA A 27 4.51 -3.90 10.95
N GLU A 28 4.78 -4.06 9.66
CA GLU A 28 3.91 -3.60 8.60
C GLU A 28 2.52 -4.27 8.70
N THR A 29 1.46 -3.47 8.65
CA THR A 29 0.09 -3.98 8.69
C THR A 29 -0.52 -3.94 7.30
N ILE A 30 -0.91 -5.10 6.77
CA ILE A 30 -1.52 -5.24 5.45
C ILE A 30 -3.01 -5.54 5.62
N TYR A 31 -3.85 -4.75 4.97
CA TYR A 31 -5.29 -4.94 4.87
C TYR A 31 -5.67 -5.32 3.45
N THR A 32 -6.36 -6.45 3.27
CA THR A 32 -6.80 -6.93 1.95
C THR A 32 -8.29 -7.17 1.97
N GLU A 33 -8.99 -6.73 0.93
CA GLU A 33 -10.43 -6.93 0.74
C GLU A 33 -10.75 -7.26 -0.70
N ASN A 34 -11.72 -8.17 -0.90
CA ASN A 34 -12.31 -8.43 -2.20
C ASN A 34 -13.50 -7.49 -2.43
N ALA A 35 -13.41 -6.69 -3.48
CA ALA A 35 -14.44 -5.72 -3.79
C ALA A 35 -15.81 -6.38 -4.06
N HIS A 36 -16.86 -5.79 -3.54
CA HIS A 36 -18.23 -6.26 -3.63
C HIS A 36 -19.13 -5.28 -4.40
N ASN A 37 -20.38 -5.66 -4.65
CA ASN A 37 -21.32 -4.79 -5.32
C ASN A 37 -21.63 -3.55 -4.48
N PRO A 38 -21.61 -2.35 -5.06
CA PRO A 38 -21.97 -1.14 -4.32
C PRO A 38 -23.46 -1.12 -4.02
N GLY A 39 -23.81 -0.70 -2.80
CA GLY A 39 -25.19 -0.49 -2.38
C GLY A 39 -25.79 0.84 -2.84
N GLY A 40 -25.10 1.65 -3.67
CA GLY A 40 -25.52 2.99 -4.03
C GLY A 40 -24.82 3.56 -5.26
N LYS A 41 -24.97 4.88 -5.43
CA LYS A 41 -24.37 5.63 -6.54
C LYS A 41 -22.84 5.65 -6.42
N VAL A 42 -22.17 5.42 -7.55
CA VAL A 42 -20.70 5.50 -7.65
C VAL A 42 -20.27 6.96 -7.61
N PRO A 43 -19.40 7.37 -6.66
CA PRO A 43 -19.01 8.78 -6.47
C PRO A 43 -17.83 9.20 -7.34
N CYS A 44 -17.31 8.33 -8.22
CA CYS A 44 -16.05 8.51 -8.94
C CYS A 44 -16.04 9.63 -9.99
N ILE A 45 -17.10 10.43 -10.13
CA ILE A 45 -17.17 11.51 -11.12
C ILE A 45 -16.28 12.70 -10.72
N ASP A 46 -16.06 12.92 -9.42
CA ASP A 46 -15.38 14.11 -8.89
C ASP A 46 -14.06 13.81 -8.17
N TYR A 47 -13.62 12.54 -8.13
CA TYR A 47 -12.44 12.12 -7.36
C TYR A 47 -11.27 11.66 -8.26
N SER A 48 -10.07 11.70 -7.68
CA SER A 48 -8.81 11.32 -8.32
C SER A 48 -8.93 9.98 -9.06
N PHE A 49 -8.95 10.07 -10.38
CA PHE A 49 -9.09 8.92 -11.25
C PHE A 49 -7.72 8.26 -11.45
N VAL A 50 -7.65 6.97 -11.26
CA VAL A 50 -6.45 6.17 -11.46
C VAL A 50 -6.76 5.07 -12.46
N ALA A 51 -5.91 4.93 -13.47
CA ALA A 51 -6.12 3.97 -14.54
C ALA A 51 -4.82 3.24 -14.90
N VAL A 52 -4.95 2.04 -15.43
CA VAL A 52 -3.86 1.30 -16.09
C VAL A 52 -4.19 1.21 -17.57
N ASP A 53 -3.26 1.67 -18.39
CA ASP A 53 -3.38 1.63 -19.83
C ASP A 53 -2.81 0.33 -20.42
N ALA A 54 -3.28 -0.03 -21.61
CA ALA A 54 -2.82 -1.23 -22.30
C ALA A 54 -1.32 -1.17 -22.67
N SER A 55 -0.78 0.02 -22.86
CA SER A 55 0.64 0.23 -23.16
C SER A 55 1.59 -0.30 -22.07
N ASP A 56 1.09 -0.42 -20.84
CA ASP A 56 1.84 -0.96 -19.71
C ASP A 56 1.91 -2.51 -19.71
N LEU A 57 1.24 -3.17 -20.65
CA LEU A 57 1.23 -4.63 -20.77
C LEU A 57 2.14 -5.11 -21.89
N PRO A 58 2.98 -6.12 -21.68
CA PRO A 58 4.02 -6.56 -22.63
C PRO A 58 3.50 -7.15 -23.95
N THR A 59 2.19 -7.40 -24.09
CA THR A 59 1.62 -8.14 -25.24
C THR A 59 0.48 -7.43 -25.96
N GLN A 60 0.14 -6.18 -25.60
CA GLN A 60 -1.04 -5.50 -26.16
C GLN A 60 -0.69 -4.16 -26.79
N THR A 61 -1.11 -3.99 -28.03
CA THR A 61 -1.04 -2.72 -28.77
C THR A 61 -2.38 -2.00 -28.66
N GLY A 62 -2.39 -0.79 -28.11
CA GLY A 62 -3.54 0.11 -28.10
C GLY A 62 -3.79 0.82 -26.78
N ASP A 63 -4.33 2.03 -26.86
CA ASP A 63 -4.63 2.94 -25.73
C ASP A 63 -5.91 2.54 -24.96
N GLN A 64 -6.09 1.27 -24.64
CA GLN A 64 -7.27 0.82 -23.90
C GLN A 64 -7.02 0.81 -22.40
N VAL A 65 -7.81 1.60 -21.69
CA VAL A 65 -7.83 1.58 -20.22
C VAL A 65 -8.32 0.21 -19.72
N ARG A 66 -7.50 -0.49 -18.95
CA ARG A 66 -7.78 -1.85 -18.44
C ARG A 66 -8.52 -1.86 -17.13
N MET A 67 -8.36 -0.82 -16.34
CA MET A 67 -9.07 -0.65 -15.08
C MET A 67 -9.28 0.84 -14.78
N GLN A 68 -10.25 1.10 -13.95
CA GLN A 68 -10.52 2.40 -13.38
C GLN A 68 -10.67 2.27 -11.87
N ALA A 69 -10.15 3.24 -11.12
CA ALA A 69 -10.27 3.26 -9.69
C ALA A 69 -10.39 4.68 -9.15
N CYS A 70 -11.02 4.83 -8.01
CA CYS A 70 -11.04 6.08 -7.26
C CYS A 70 -11.14 5.84 -5.76
N PHE A 71 -10.87 6.88 -4.98
CA PHE A 71 -11.01 6.90 -3.54
C PHE A 71 -12.15 7.83 -3.12
N GLU A 72 -13.05 7.33 -2.27
CA GLU A 72 -14.10 8.13 -1.64
C GLU A 72 -13.70 8.45 -0.21
N ARG A 73 -13.43 9.75 0.07
CA ARG A 73 -12.97 10.25 1.37
C ARG A 73 -13.97 10.02 2.49
N GLY A 74 -15.27 10.26 2.20
CA GLY A 74 -16.33 10.07 3.18
C GLY A 74 -16.65 8.59 3.42
N GLY A 75 -15.79 7.89 4.17
CA GLY A 75 -15.95 6.48 4.49
C GLY A 75 -14.83 5.60 3.99
N ASP A 76 -13.73 6.19 3.52
CA ASP A 76 -12.47 5.51 3.17
C ASP A 76 -12.66 4.31 2.24
N LYS A 77 -13.44 4.52 1.16
CA LYS A 77 -13.80 3.45 0.25
C LYS A 77 -12.91 3.47 -0.99
N PHE A 78 -12.44 2.30 -1.36
CA PHE A 78 -11.74 2.08 -2.61
C PHE A 78 -12.75 1.56 -3.64
N TRP A 79 -12.95 2.34 -4.71
CA TRP A 79 -13.80 1.97 -5.85
C TRP A 79 -12.93 1.49 -6.99
N ILE A 80 -13.35 0.39 -7.61
CA ILE A 80 -12.56 -0.25 -8.65
C ILE A 80 -13.49 -0.83 -9.73
N ARG A 81 -13.11 -0.66 -10.99
CA ARG A 81 -13.81 -1.22 -12.14
C ARG A 81 -12.82 -1.91 -13.06
N ASP A 82 -13.12 -3.13 -13.42
CA ASP A 82 -12.50 -3.83 -14.53
C ASP A 82 -13.15 -3.36 -15.84
N THR A 83 -12.36 -2.93 -16.81
CA THR A 83 -12.83 -2.42 -18.09
C THR A 83 -12.43 -3.30 -19.27
N SER A 84 -11.70 -4.40 -19.03
CA SER A 84 -11.19 -5.29 -20.07
C SER A 84 -11.41 -6.76 -19.75
N ALA A 85 -12.02 -7.48 -20.70
CA ALA A 85 -12.21 -8.92 -20.60
C ALA A 85 -10.96 -9.67 -21.09
N ASP A 86 -9.83 -9.49 -20.42
CA ASP A 86 -8.50 -10.00 -20.82
C ASP A 86 -7.97 -11.12 -19.91
N GLY A 87 -8.76 -11.53 -18.93
CA GLY A 87 -8.39 -12.58 -17.97
C GLY A 87 -7.60 -12.08 -16.77
N TYR A 88 -7.18 -10.81 -16.76
CA TYR A 88 -6.56 -10.19 -15.59
C TYR A 88 -7.63 -9.65 -14.62
N HIS A 89 -7.29 -9.57 -13.34
CA HIS A 89 -8.14 -8.86 -12.40
C HIS A 89 -7.42 -7.61 -11.86
N PRO A 90 -8.14 -6.49 -11.77
CA PRO A 90 -7.59 -5.27 -11.23
C PRO A 90 -7.56 -5.27 -9.70
N ALA A 91 -6.54 -4.59 -9.15
CA ALA A 91 -6.43 -4.24 -7.74
C ALA A 91 -6.05 -2.77 -7.57
N LEU A 92 -6.55 -2.14 -6.52
CA LEU A 92 -6.11 -0.82 -6.08
C LEU A 92 -5.27 -0.98 -4.81
N TYR A 93 -4.01 -0.61 -4.91
CA TYR A 93 -3.07 -0.61 -3.80
C TYR A 93 -2.95 0.78 -3.20
N GLY A 94 -3.00 0.89 -1.88
CA GLY A 94 -2.84 2.14 -1.13
C GLY A 94 -1.82 2.04 -0.01
N TYR A 95 -1.01 3.10 0.18
CA TYR A 95 -0.04 3.20 1.27
C TYR A 95 0.23 4.66 1.67
N PHE A 96 0.82 4.87 2.85
CA PHE A 96 1.21 6.20 3.33
C PHE A 96 2.72 6.39 3.21
N ARG A 97 3.15 7.48 2.56
CA ARG A 97 4.58 7.86 2.53
C ARG A 97 4.98 8.51 3.84
N GLY A 98 5.97 7.92 4.53
CA GLY A 98 6.49 8.45 5.80
C GLY A 98 5.46 8.53 6.93
N GLY A 99 4.38 7.77 6.79
CA GLY A 99 3.27 7.68 7.72
C GLY A 99 3.20 6.31 8.41
N PRO A 100 2.00 5.94 8.90
CA PRO A 100 1.76 4.63 9.47
C PRO A 100 2.13 3.52 8.48
N ASP A 101 2.78 2.47 8.99
CA ASP A 101 3.17 1.30 8.17
C ASP A 101 1.95 0.42 7.88
N ARG A 102 1.05 0.98 7.08
CA ARG A 102 -0.22 0.36 6.67
C ARG A 102 -0.34 0.33 5.16
N LYS A 103 -0.70 -0.83 4.65
CA LYS A 103 -0.96 -1.07 3.23
C LYS A 103 -2.36 -1.61 3.05
N PHE A 104 -2.99 -1.22 1.95
CA PHE A 104 -4.38 -1.55 1.63
C PHE A 104 -4.44 -2.14 0.22
N TRP A 105 -5.15 -3.25 0.08
CA TRP A 105 -5.38 -3.92 -1.19
C TRP A 105 -6.87 -4.14 -1.40
N CYS A 106 -7.40 -3.58 -2.47
CA CYS A 106 -8.78 -3.81 -2.92
C CYS A 106 -8.73 -4.56 -4.25
N HIS A 107 -9.14 -5.82 -4.27
CA HIS A 107 -9.13 -6.68 -5.46
C HIS A 107 -10.52 -6.82 -6.06
N ASN A 108 -10.65 -6.69 -7.40
CA ASN A 108 -11.90 -6.97 -8.10
C ASN A 108 -11.80 -8.27 -8.93
N TYR A 109 -12.28 -9.37 -8.39
CA TYR A 109 -12.34 -10.68 -9.07
C TYR A 109 -13.64 -10.91 -9.86
N LYS A 110 -14.50 -9.88 -10.04
CA LYS A 110 -15.80 -10.04 -10.69
C LYS A 110 -15.76 -9.90 -12.21
N GLY A 111 -14.60 -9.51 -12.75
CA GLY A 111 -14.34 -9.38 -14.18
C GLY A 111 -14.98 -8.18 -14.85
N ALA A 112 -14.64 -8.00 -16.12
CA ALA A 112 -15.18 -6.95 -16.97
C ALA A 112 -16.70 -7.10 -17.15
N GLY A 113 -17.37 -5.97 -17.31
CA GLY A 113 -18.82 -5.94 -17.44
C GLY A 113 -19.59 -6.04 -16.12
N SER A 114 -18.96 -6.40 -15.02
CA SER A 114 -19.59 -6.41 -13.69
C SER A 114 -19.81 -5.01 -13.10
N GLY A 115 -19.32 -3.96 -13.77
CA GLY A 115 -19.41 -2.57 -13.35
C GLY A 115 -18.49 -2.24 -12.17
N TRP A 116 -18.76 -1.12 -11.52
CA TRP A 116 -18.01 -0.67 -10.35
C TRP A 116 -18.22 -1.61 -9.15
N LYS A 117 -17.14 -1.86 -8.43
CA LYS A 117 -17.08 -2.58 -7.17
C LYS A 117 -16.44 -1.71 -6.11
N VAL A 118 -16.65 -2.03 -4.84
CA VAL A 118 -16.18 -1.24 -3.71
C VAL A 118 -15.60 -2.11 -2.62
N CYS A 119 -14.50 -1.64 -2.01
CA CYS A 119 -14.01 -2.11 -0.72
C CYS A 119 -14.36 -1.08 0.34
N THR A 120 -15.02 -1.50 1.41
CA THR A 120 -15.53 -0.66 2.49
C THR A 120 -14.92 -0.98 3.85
N GLY A 121 -14.16 -2.07 3.94
CA GLY A 121 -13.56 -2.56 5.19
C GLY A 121 -12.38 -1.74 5.71
N PHE A 122 -12.03 -0.63 5.07
CA PHE A 122 -10.89 0.21 5.45
C PHE A 122 -11.27 1.43 6.30
N HIS A 123 -12.53 1.68 6.51
CA HIS A 123 -13.06 2.89 7.18
C HIS A 123 -12.33 3.26 8.46
N ASP A 124 -12.18 2.35 9.41
CA ASP A 124 -11.51 2.64 10.70
C ASP A 124 -9.98 2.43 10.65
N LYS A 125 -9.40 2.20 9.48
CA LYS A 125 -8.00 1.81 9.31
C LYS A 125 -7.18 2.86 8.60
N ILE A 126 -7.83 3.71 7.80
CA ILE A 126 -7.22 4.82 7.09
C ILE A 126 -7.22 6.05 8.02
N PRO A 127 -6.04 6.60 8.37
CA PRO A 127 -5.97 7.79 9.20
C PRO A 127 -6.49 9.02 8.45
N GLU A 128 -7.28 9.85 9.12
CA GLU A 128 -7.77 11.11 8.60
C GLU A 128 -6.67 12.17 8.45
N ASN A 129 -6.89 13.13 7.57
CA ASN A 129 -5.99 14.27 7.33
C ASN A 129 -4.55 13.83 6.95
N LYS A 130 -4.42 12.78 6.16
CA LYS A 130 -3.18 12.26 5.59
C LYS A 130 -3.28 12.19 4.06
N ASN A 131 -2.14 12.06 3.41
CA ASN A 131 -2.09 11.73 2.00
C ASN A 131 -1.83 10.24 1.85
N ILE A 132 -2.76 9.54 1.21
CA ILE A 132 -2.58 8.15 0.79
C ILE A 132 -2.12 8.13 -0.68
N THR A 133 -1.11 7.34 -0.96
CA THR A 133 -0.67 7.06 -2.34
C THR A 133 -1.42 5.85 -2.85
N LEU A 134 -2.11 5.99 -3.97
CA LEU A 134 -2.88 4.96 -4.66
C LEU A 134 -2.17 4.52 -5.92
N ILE A 135 -2.06 3.22 -6.14
CA ILE A 135 -1.46 2.62 -7.33
C ILE A 135 -2.41 1.57 -7.88
N PRO A 136 -2.93 1.73 -9.11
CA PRO A 136 -3.72 0.71 -9.78
C PRO A 136 -2.78 -0.40 -10.26
N GLN A 137 -3.22 -1.64 -10.16
CA GLN A 137 -2.43 -2.81 -10.51
C GLN A 137 -3.28 -3.85 -11.22
N LEU A 138 -2.64 -4.68 -12.06
CA LEU A 138 -3.24 -5.84 -12.70
C LEU A 138 -2.55 -7.13 -12.26
N PHE A 139 -3.34 -8.17 -12.08
CA PHE A 139 -2.91 -9.50 -11.65
C PHE A 139 -3.43 -10.59 -12.58
N ASP A 140 -2.64 -11.65 -12.74
CA ASP A 140 -3.04 -12.94 -13.30
C ASP A 140 -3.06 -13.96 -12.15
N GLY A 141 -4.24 -14.31 -11.66
CA GLY A 141 -4.37 -15.00 -10.39
C GLY A 141 -3.67 -14.21 -9.27
N ASP A 142 -2.74 -14.82 -8.55
CA ASP A 142 -1.96 -14.16 -7.48
C ASP A 142 -0.68 -13.47 -7.99
N LYS A 143 -0.41 -13.56 -9.30
CA LYS A 143 0.78 -12.97 -9.89
C LYS A 143 0.54 -11.53 -10.31
N TRP A 144 1.30 -10.61 -9.72
CA TRP A 144 1.37 -9.23 -10.18
C TRP A 144 1.93 -9.15 -11.61
N ILE A 145 1.27 -8.38 -12.49
CA ILE A 145 1.63 -8.20 -13.90
C ILE A 145 2.21 -6.80 -14.12
N THR A 146 1.46 -5.76 -13.78
CA THR A 146 1.87 -4.37 -14.00
C THR A 146 1.14 -3.42 -13.07
N SER A 147 1.62 -2.17 -13.00
CA SER A 147 1.00 -1.07 -12.27
C SER A 147 0.89 0.16 -13.14
N GLY A 148 -0.17 0.92 -12.96
CA GLY A 148 -0.28 2.26 -13.53
C GLY A 148 0.38 3.34 -12.65
N TRP A 149 0.13 4.59 -12.99
CA TRP A 149 0.71 5.75 -12.31
C TRP A 149 0.15 5.94 -10.90
N ALA A 150 1.06 6.18 -9.97
CA ALA A 150 0.70 6.50 -8.59
C ALA A 150 0.00 7.88 -8.49
N ARG A 151 -1.01 7.97 -7.64
CA ARG A 151 -1.71 9.20 -7.29
C ARG A 151 -1.76 9.40 -5.79
N GLU A 152 -1.48 10.61 -5.34
CA GLU A 152 -1.71 11.01 -3.96
C GLU A 152 -3.07 11.66 -3.83
N VAL A 153 -3.82 11.25 -2.81
CA VAL A 153 -5.13 11.82 -2.46
C VAL A 153 -5.20 12.06 -0.95
N SER A 154 -5.91 13.11 -0.56
CA SER A 154 -6.15 13.39 0.87
C SER A 154 -7.24 12.46 1.41
N THR A 155 -7.11 11.99 2.65
CA THR A 155 -8.08 11.12 3.33
C THR A 155 -9.14 11.89 4.10
N GLY A 156 -9.02 13.18 4.24
CA GLY A 156 -9.98 14.03 4.93
C GLY A 156 -9.72 15.50 4.69
#